data_9f3041bdfbbd008cb1fad78dfc5bf81c
#
_entry.id   9f3041bdfbbd008cb1fad78dfc5bf81c
#
_cell.length_a   1.000
_cell.length_b   1.000
_cell.length_c   1.000
_cell.angle_alpha   90.00
_cell.angle_beta   90.00
_cell.angle_gamma   90.00
#
_symmetry.space_group_name_H-M   'P 1'
#
loop_
_entity.id
_entity.type
_entity.pdbx_description
1 polymer ?
#
loop_
_entity_poly.entity_id
_entity_poly.type
_entity_poly.pdbx_seq_one_letter_code
_entity_poly.pdbx_strand_id
1 'polypeptide(L)'
;MVKRKRYRFRQGDVIDVEEFHDGRYGGPGTGRAKRAKPTEEQMRAVNAQNKAKRCRQRMLEYFREGDIFATWTYEVRNRPPDMQAALKDFQKAMRYVRREFKKRGYEVFWIRNIERGTKGAWHIHLVINEIGDTASIITKAWTKGGTWYH
;
A
#
# COMPACT_ATOMS: atom_id res chain seq x y z
N MET A 1 -14.22 28.70 3.45
CA MET A 1 -12.79 29.05 3.74
C MET A 1 -11.92 27.91 3.33
N VAL A 2 -10.81 28.18 2.63
CA VAL A 2 -9.82 27.16 2.29
C VAL A 2 -8.92 26.91 3.51
N LYS A 3 -8.74 25.67 3.87
CA LYS A 3 -7.85 25.24 4.95
C LYS A 3 -6.72 24.42 4.39
N ARG A 4 -5.58 24.44 5.06
CA ARG A 4 -4.37 23.73 4.69
C ARG A 4 -3.92 22.84 5.83
N LYS A 5 -3.65 21.57 5.53
CA LYS A 5 -2.99 20.63 6.44
C LYS A 5 -1.61 20.30 5.91
N ARG A 6 -0.62 20.30 6.80
CA ARG A 6 0.75 19.88 6.50
C ARG A 6 1.06 18.59 7.24
N TYR A 7 1.61 17.63 6.53
CA TYR A 7 2.12 16.39 7.07
C TYR A 7 3.62 16.36 6.85
N ARG A 8 4.38 15.99 7.86
CA ARG A 8 5.83 15.87 7.78
C ARG A 8 6.22 14.41 7.88
N PHE A 9 7.11 13.96 7.00
CA PHE A 9 7.63 12.61 6.94
C PHE A 9 9.15 12.64 6.94
N ARG A 10 9.80 11.54 7.33
CA ARG A 10 11.27 11.41 7.37
C ARG A 10 11.91 12.57 8.14
N GLN A 11 11.41 12.81 9.36
CA GLN A 11 11.91 13.90 10.24
C GLN A 11 11.82 15.32 9.62
N GLY A 12 10.98 15.50 8.62
CA GLY A 12 10.76 16.77 7.96
C GLY A 12 11.35 16.92 6.56
N ASP A 13 12.09 15.93 6.06
CA ASP A 13 12.66 15.94 4.71
C ASP A 13 11.58 15.94 3.61
N VAL A 14 10.41 15.37 3.92
CA VAL A 14 9.26 15.34 3.02
C VAL A 14 8.08 16.03 3.67
N ILE A 15 7.49 16.97 2.95
CA ILE A 15 6.29 17.69 3.38
C ILE A 15 5.18 17.44 2.36
N ASP A 16 4.07 16.89 2.82
CA ASP A 16 2.83 16.76 2.05
C ASP A 16 1.84 17.83 2.49
N VAL A 17 1.32 18.58 1.55
CA VAL A 17 0.39 19.69 1.81
C VAL A 17 -0.95 19.38 1.18
N GLU A 18 -1.98 19.34 2.00
CA GLU A 18 -3.36 19.16 1.59
C GLU A 18 -4.12 20.47 1.73
N GLU A 19 -4.72 20.95 0.66
CA GLU A 19 -5.66 22.07 0.69
C GLU A 19 -7.09 21.54 0.52
N PHE A 20 -7.99 22.00 1.34
CA PHE A 20 -9.39 21.59 1.29
C PHE A 20 -10.31 22.71 1.75
N HIS A 21 -11.56 22.69 1.26
CA HIS A 21 -12.59 23.59 1.72
C HIS A 21 -13.20 23.04 3.02
N ASP A 22 -13.39 23.89 4.03
CA ASP A 22 -13.93 23.45 5.33
C ASP A 22 -15.44 23.17 5.33
N GLY A 23 -16.07 23.23 4.15
CA GLY A 23 -17.48 22.94 3.97
C GLY A 23 -18.43 24.02 4.55
N ARG A 24 -17.88 25.13 5.02
CA ARG A 24 -18.69 26.26 5.48
C ARG A 24 -18.98 27.18 4.32
N TYR A 25 -20.16 26.99 3.75
CA TYR A 25 -20.74 27.82 2.70
C TYR A 25 -21.85 28.65 3.33
N GLY A 26 -21.76 29.95 3.29
CA GLY A 26 -22.76 30.87 3.81
C GLY A 26 -22.27 31.82 4.87
N GLY A 27 -22.99 32.93 5.04
CA GLY A 27 -22.70 33.96 6.02
C GLY A 27 -23.06 33.58 7.48
N PRO A 28 -22.72 34.41 8.45
CA PRO A 28 -23.15 34.24 9.85
C PRO A 28 -24.67 34.11 9.93
N GLY A 29 -25.18 33.09 10.63
CA GLY A 29 -26.62 32.94 10.90
C GLY A 29 -27.37 32.00 9.96
N THR A 30 -26.76 31.46 8.90
CA THR A 30 -27.37 30.37 8.10
C THR A 30 -27.39 29.07 8.90
N GLY A 31 -28.60 28.59 9.24
CA GLY A 31 -28.80 27.33 9.93
C GLY A 31 -28.13 26.16 9.16
N ARG A 32 -27.56 25.23 9.88
CA ARG A 32 -26.93 24.06 9.28
C ARG A 32 -28.01 23.13 8.71
N ALA A 33 -28.04 22.95 7.40
CA ALA A 33 -28.94 21.98 6.79
C ALA A 33 -28.75 20.58 7.42
N LYS A 34 -29.85 19.85 7.62
CA LYS A 34 -29.83 18.50 8.18
C LYS A 34 -29.01 17.60 7.25
N ARG A 35 -27.95 17.01 7.76
CA ARG A 35 -27.02 16.20 6.98
C ARG A 35 -27.69 14.88 6.61
N ALA A 36 -27.89 14.65 5.32
CA ALA A 36 -28.34 13.35 4.85
C ALA A 36 -27.28 12.26 5.17
N LYS A 37 -27.74 11.06 5.52
CA LYS A 37 -26.84 9.92 5.69
C LYS A 37 -26.20 9.58 4.33
N PRO A 38 -24.89 9.34 4.26
CA PRO A 38 -24.24 8.97 3.01
C PRO A 38 -24.73 7.60 2.54
N THR A 39 -24.82 7.41 1.23
CA THR A 39 -25.13 6.10 0.63
C THR A 39 -23.94 5.13 0.82
N GLU A 40 -24.18 3.82 0.66
CA GLU A 40 -23.11 2.82 0.70
C GLU A 40 -22.03 3.07 -0.35
N GLU A 41 -22.42 3.50 -1.54
CA GLU A 41 -21.50 3.84 -2.62
C GLU A 41 -20.60 5.03 -2.24
N GLN A 42 -21.19 6.10 -1.69
CA GLN A 42 -20.42 7.24 -1.16
C GLN A 42 -19.45 6.82 -0.06
N MET A 43 -19.89 5.94 0.85
CA MET A 43 -19.03 5.41 1.91
C MET A 43 -17.88 4.56 1.35
N ARG A 44 -18.13 3.73 0.35
CA ARG A 44 -17.08 2.94 -0.34
C ARG A 44 -16.07 3.86 -1.01
N ALA A 45 -16.52 4.90 -1.72
CA ALA A 45 -15.63 5.87 -2.37
C ALA A 45 -14.74 6.59 -1.35
N VAL A 46 -15.31 7.10 -0.25
CA VAL A 46 -14.56 7.76 0.83
C VAL A 46 -13.56 6.81 1.48
N ASN A 47 -13.95 5.57 1.74
CA ASN A 47 -13.05 4.55 2.32
C ASN A 47 -11.89 4.21 1.37
N ALA A 48 -12.14 4.12 0.06
CA ALA A 48 -11.10 3.91 -0.94
C ALA A 48 -10.10 5.07 -0.96
N GLN A 49 -10.57 6.31 -0.97
CA GLN A 49 -9.72 7.50 -0.90
C GLN A 49 -8.89 7.54 0.38
N ASN A 50 -9.49 7.22 1.53
CA ASN A 50 -8.77 7.17 2.81
C ASN A 50 -7.69 6.08 2.84
N LYS A 51 -7.95 4.91 2.23
CA LYS A 51 -6.95 3.85 2.08
C LYS A 51 -5.79 4.30 1.19
N ALA A 52 -6.08 4.91 0.05
CA ALA A 52 -5.07 5.42 -0.88
C ALA A 52 -4.19 6.48 -0.21
N LYS A 53 -4.80 7.42 0.51
CA LYS A 53 -4.09 8.44 1.28
C LYS A 53 -3.16 7.84 2.33
N ARG A 54 -3.64 6.89 3.14
CA ARG A 54 -2.81 6.21 4.14
C ARG A 54 -1.66 5.44 3.51
N CYS A 55 -1.90 4.77 2.39
CA CYS A 55 -0.86 4.07 1.63
C CYS A 55 0.21 5.05 1.17
N ARG A 56 -0.18 6.17 0.54
CA ARG A 56 0.73 7.23 0.10
C ARG A 56 1.57 7.79 1.26
N GLN A 57 0.94 8.10 2.40
CA GLN A 57 1.65 8.60 3.58
C GLN A 57 2.68 7.61 4.12
N ARG A 58 2.37 6.31 4.14
CA ARG A 58 3.32 5.25 4.50
C ARG A 58 4.47 5.15 3.50
N MET A 59 4.17 5.28 2.21
CA MET A 59 5.22 5.30 1.19
C MET A 59 6.17 6.49 1.38
N LEU A 60 5.64 7.68 1.66
CA LEU A 60 6.45 8.87 1.91
C LEU A 60 7.32 8.75 3.18
N GLU A 61 6.85 8.04 4.21
CA GLU A 61 7.61 7.87 5.45
C GLU A 61 8.72 6.81 5.32
N TYR A 62 8.41 5.65 4.74
CA TYR A 62 9.26 4.46 4.86
C TYR A 62 10.04 4.10 3.60
N PHE A 63 9.67 4.63 2.42
CA PHE A 63 10.30 4.24 1.16
C PHE A 63 11.05 5.41 0.52
N ARG A 64 12.11 5.06 -0.23
CA ARG A 64 13.02 6.01 -0.88
C ARG A 64 13.32 5.56 -2.30
N GLU A 65 13.95 6.44 -3.05
CA GLU A 65 14.55 6.07 -4.33
C GLU A 65 15.55 4.93 -4.13
N GLY A 66 15.50 3.94 -5.01
CA GLY A 66 16.29 2.71 -4.90
C GLY A 66 15.58 1.55 -4.20
N ASP A 67 14.47 1.80 -3.49
CA ASP A 67 13.64 0.71 -2.97
C ASP A 67 12.94 -0.06 -4.09
N ILE A 68 12.66 -1.34 -3.86
CA ILE A 68 12.21 -2.25 -4.91
C ILE A 68 10.69 -2.28 -5.01
N PHE A 69 10.18 -2.11 -6.23
CA PHE A 69 8.83 -2.53 -6.60
C PHE A 69 8.90 -3.88 -7.30
N ALA A 70 8.28 -4.89 -6.71
CA ALA A 70 8.27 -6.24 -7.24
C ALA A 70 6.84 -6.74 -7.52
N THR A 71 6.75 -7.65 -8.46
CA THR A 71 5.52 -8.40 -8.75
C THR A 71 5.82 -9.89 -8.68
N TRP A 72 5.15 -10.59 -7.77
CA TRP A 72 5.13 -12.04 -7.70
C TRP A 72 3.96 -12.59 -8.52
N THR A 73 4.27 -13.46 -9.44
CA THR A 73 3.27 -14.16 -10.29
C THR A 73 3.21 -15.61 -9.94
N TYR A 74 2.12 -16.29 -10.31
CA TYR A 74 1.95 -17.71 -10.09
C TYR A 74 2.13 -18.50 -11.39
N GLU A 75 2.88 -19.60 -11.33
CA GLU A 75 2.78 -20.64 -12.34
C GLU A 75 1.37 -21.24 -12.34
N VAL A 76 0.92 -21.71 -13.50
CA VAL A 76 -0.45 -22.25 -13.67
C VAL A 76 -0.81 -23.31 -12.62
N ARG A 77 0.11 -24.25 -12.37
CA ARG A 77 -0.06 -25.33 -11.37
C ARG A 77 -0.13 -24.86 -9.92
N ASN A 78 0.37 -23.67 -9.62
CA ASN A 78 0.46 -23.11 -8.27
C ASN A 78 -0.59 -22.02 -8.00
N ARG A 79 -1.47 -21.74 -8.96
CA ARG A 79 -2.48 -20.67 -8.81
C ARG A 79 -3.40 -20.93 -7.63
N PRO A 80 -3.55 -19.96 -6.72
CA PRO A 80 -4.44 -20.11 -5.59
C PRO A 80 -5.90 -20.04 -6.05
N PRO A 81 -6.82 -20.74 -5.37
CA PRO A 81 -8.24 -20.71 -5.72
C PRO A 81 -8.89 -19.37 -5.39
N ASP A 82 -8.37 -18.66 -4.37
CA ASP A 82 -8.96 -17.43 -3.87
C ASP A 82 -7.90 -16.48 -3.26
N MET A 83 -8.35 -15.29 -2.86
CA MET A 83 -7.54 -14.27 -2.21
C MET A 83 -6.92 -14.75 -0.89
N GLN A 84 -7.63 -15.58 -0.11
CA GLN A 84 -7.16 -16.06 1.18
C GLN A 84 -5.97 -17.00 1.02
N ALA A 85 -6.00 -17.86 0.01
CA ALA A 85 -4.89 -18.73 -0.32
C ALA A 85 -3.68 -17.93 -0.80
N ALA A 86 -3.89 -16.93 -1.69
CA ALA A 86 -2.84 -16.00 -2.09
C ALA A 86 -2.21 -15.26 -0.91
N LEU A 87 -3.04 -14.82 0.05
CA LEU A 87 -2.56 -14.17 1.27
C LEU A 87 -1.70 -15.11 2.13
N LYS A 88 -2.08 -16.38 2.27
CA LYS A 88 -1.28 -17.38 3.00
C LYS A 88 0.08 -17.61 2.35
N ASP A 89 0.11 -17.71 1.02
CA ASP A 89 1.36 -17.84 0.26
C ASP A 89 2.27 -16.61 0.46
N PHE A 90 1.70 -15.41 0.38
CA PHE A 90 2.41 -14.16 0.68
C PHE A 90 3.00 -14.17 2.10
N GLN A 91 2.20 -14.52 3.10
CA GLN A 91 2.65 -14.58 4.49
C GLN A 91 3.78 -15.58 4.69
N LYS A 92 3.75 -16.71 3.98
CA LYS A 92 4.83 -17.72 4.00
C LYS A 92 6.12 -17.15 3.42
N ALA A 93 6.05 -16.50 2.25
CA ALA A 93 7.20 -15.84 1.64
C ALA A 93 7.76 -14.73 2.55
N MET A 94 6.91 -13.90 3.15
CA MET A 94 7.35 -12.83 4.05
C MET A 94 7.97 -13.31 5.35
N ARG A 95 7.65 -14.53 5.84
CA ARG A 95 8.39 -15.13 6.96
C ARG A 95 9.86 -15.37 6.61
N TYR A 96 10.13 -15.85 5.41
CA TYR A 96 11.49 -16.00 4.90
C TYR A 96 12.19 -14.64 4.78
N VAL A 97 11.55 -13.65 4.14
CA VAL A 97 12.08 -12.30 3.96
C VAL A 97 12.47 -11.68 5.30
N ARG A 98 11.54 -11.67 6.28
CA ARG A 98 11.81 -11.11 7.62
C ARG A 98 13.00 -11.78 8.31
N ARG A 99 13.13 -13.10 8.18
CA ARG A 99 14.25 -13.84 8.74
C ARG A 99 15.58 -13.41 8.11
N GLU A 100 15.62 -13.27 6.78
CA GLU A 100 16.82 -12.87 6.05
C GLU A 100 17.22 -11.41 6.33
N PHE A 101 16.26 -10.50 6.44
CA PHE A 101 16.51 -9.12 6.87
C PHE A 101 17.06 -9.06 8.30
N LYS A 102 16.44 -9.79 9.23
CA LYS A 102 16.90 -9.87 10.62
C LYS A 102 18.32 -10.40 10.73
N LYS A 103 18.69 -11.44 9.98
CA LYS A 103 20.07 -11.96 9.95
C LYS A 103 21.09 -10.91 9.53
N ARG A 104 20.69 -9.97 8.69
CA ARG A 104 21.54 -8.86 8.19
C ARG A 104 21.50 -7.61 9.08
N GLY A 105 20.68 -7.63 10.14
CA GLY A 105 20.54 -6.50 11.07
C GLY A 105 19.62 -5.38 10.57
N TYR A 106 18.74 -5.65 9.59
CA TYR A 106 17.84 -4.67 9.03
C TYR A 106 16.38 -4.93 9.39
N GLU A 107 15.61 -3.85 9.55
CA GLU A 107 14.16 -3.91 9.55
C GLU A 107 13.62 -4.03 8.13
N VAL A 108 12.50 -4.73 7.98
CA VAL A 108 11.80 -4.83 6.71
C VAL A 108 10.56 -3.95 6.73
N PHE A 109 10.47 -3.03 5.76
CA PHE A 109 9.28 -2.23 5.47
C PHE A 109 8.69 -2.71 4.15
N TRP A 110 7.38 -2.90 4.12
CA TRP A 110 6.72 -3.37 2.91
C TRP A 110 5.26 -2.92 2.83
N ILE A 111 4.81 -2.74 1.60
CA ILE A 111 3.40 -2.54 1.24
C ILE A 111 3.08 -3.54 0.14
N ARG A 112 1.92 -4.16 0.21
CA ARG A 112 1.45 -5.10 -0.81
C ARG A 112 0.07 -4.76 -1.33
N ASN A 113 -0.18 -5.19 -2.57
CA ASN A 113 -1.50 -5.33 -3.15
C ASN A 113 -1.62 -6.72 -3.78
N ILE A 114 -2.71 -7.44 -3.49
CA ILE A 114 -3.03 -8.72 -4.13
C ILE A 114 -4.21 -8.47 -5.05
N GLU A 115 -4.03 -8.76 -6.32
CA GLU A 115 -5.06 -8.56 -7.33
C GLU A 115 -5.21 -9.77 -8.24
N ARG A 116 -6.38 -9.88 -8.84
CA ARG A 116 -6.66 -10.88 -9.86
C ARG A 116 -6.73 -10.19 -11.21
N GLY A 117 -5.80 -10.55 -12.10
CA GLY A 117 -5.77 -10.02 -13.45
C GLY A 117 -7.00 -10.43 -14.28
N THR A 118 -7.24 -9.74 -15.38
CA THR A 118 -8.39 -9.97 -16.28
C THR A 118 -8.48 -11.41 -16.81
N LYS A 119 -7.34 -12.09 -16.95
CA LYS A 119 -7.25 -13.50 -17.35
C LYS A 119 -7.34 -14.48 -16.16
N GLY A 120 -7.73 -14.00 -14.98
CA GLY A 120 -7.96 -14.81 -13.79
C GLY A 120 -6.71 -15.21 -13.00
N ALA A 121 -5.52 -14.80 -13.41
CA ALA A 121 -4.28 -15.05 -12.67
C ALA A 121 -4.13 -14.06 -11.49
N TRP A 122 -3.71 -14.58 -10.33
CA TRP A 122 -3.40 -13.76 -9.17
C TRP A 122 -1.99 -13.18 -9.27
N HIS A 123 -1.85 -11.90 -8.92
CA HIS A 123 -0.59 -11.19 -8.82
C HIS A 123 -0.45 -10.57 -7.44
N ILE A 124 0.77 -10.51 -6.93
CA ILE A 124 1.08 -9.86 -5.67
C ILE A 124 2.11 -8.77 -5.96
N HIS A 125 1.68 -7.52 -5.89
CA HIS A 125 2.57 -6.37 -5.99
C HIS A 125 3.14 -6.05 -4.61
N LEU A 126 4.42 -5.82 -4.54
CA LEU A 126 5.17 -5.60 -3.32
C LEU A 126 6.11 -4.41 -3.49
N VAL A 127 6.00 -3.42 -2.62
CA VAL A 127 7.05 -2.42 -2.41
C VAL A 127 7.81 -2.81 -1.16
N ILE A 128 9.13 -2.87 -1.23
CA ILE A 128 9.99 -3.32 -0.13
C ILE A 128 11.29 -2.52 -0.12
N ASN A 129 11.80 -2.21 1.08
CA ASN A 129 13.03 -1.48 1.22
C ASN A 129 14.26 -2.29 0.76
N GLU A 130 15.21 -1.58 0.09
CA GLU A 130 16.47 -2.15 -0.37
C GLU A 130 17.52 -2.18 0.76
N ILE A 131 18.21 -3.30 0.88
CA ILE A 131 19.32 -3.49 1.86
C ILE A 131 20.62 -4.03 1.23
N GLY A 132 20.72 -3.98 -0.10
CA GLY A 132 21.87 -4.44 -0.87
C GLY A 132 21.62 -5.74 -1.66
N ASP A 133 20.80 -6.65 -1.13
CA ASP A 133 20.48 -7.93 -1.77
C ASP A 133 18.98 -8.30 -1.69
N THR A 134 18.12 -7.32 -1.49
CA THR A 134 16.67 -7.52 -1.37
C THR A 134 16.10 -8.26 -2.57
N ALA A 135 16.51 -7.94 -3.80
CA ALA A 135 16.05 -8.63 -5.01
C ALA A 135 16.31 -10.15 -4.95
N SER A 136 17.50 -10.56 -4.51
CA SER A 136 17.84 -11.97 -4.31
C SER A 136 16.98 -12.62 -3.22
N ILE A 137 16.76 -11.92 -2.12
CA ILE A 137 15.94 -12.41 -1.00
C ILE A 137 14.51 -12.66 -1.42
N ILE A 138 13.86 -11.68 -2.09
CA ILE A 138 12.45 -11.80 -2.50
C ILE A 138 12.25 -12.84 -3.61
N THR A 139 13.24 -13.01 -4.49
CA THR A 139 13.22 -14.06 -5.51
C THR A 139 13.30 -15.45 -4.87
N LYS A 140 14.18 -15.65 -3.90
CA LYS A 140 14.28 -16.91 -3.14
C LYS A 140 13.07 -17.20 -2.27
N ALA A 141 12.43 -16.13 -1.75
CA ALA A 141 11.23 -16.24 -0.91
C ALA A 141 10.02 -16.76 -1.70
N TRP A 142 9.93 -16.40 -3.00
CA TRP A 142 8.80 -16.75 -3.83
C TRP A 142 9.03 -18.02 -4.62
N THR A 143 8.35 -19.10 -4.21
CA THR A 143 8.50 -20.45 -4.80
C THR A 143 7.30 -20.88 -5.65
N LYS A 144 6.35 -19.99 -5.89
CA LYS A 144 5.08 -20.31 -6.58
C LYS A 144 5.04 -19.89 -8.05
N GLY A 145 6.04 -19.13 -8.49
CA GLY A 145 6.12 -18.64 -9.86
C GLY A 145 7.25 -17.64 -10.05
N GLY A 146 7.06 -16.67 -10.93
CA GLY A 146 8.07 -15.66 -11.25
C GLY A 146 8.10 -14.46 -10.29
N THR A 147 9.28 -13.85 -10.20
CA THR A 147 9.50 -12.57 -9.53
C THR A 147 9.99 -11.57 -10.56
N TRP A 148 9.29 -10.46 -10.70
CA TRP A 148 9.65 -9.31 -11.53
C TRP A 148 9.87 -8.11 -10.62
N TYR A 149 10.91 -7.30 -10.88
CA TYR A 149 11.20 -6.11 -10.07
C TYR A 149 11.84 -5.01 -10.91
N HIS A 150 11.62 -3.78 -10.44
CA HIS A 150 12.14 -2.54 -10.98
C HIS A 150 12.86 -1.74 -9.89
#